data_07c706a351a2147261086e383a54b4a4
#
_entry.id   07c706a351a2147261086e383a54b4a4
#
_cell.length_a   1.000
_cell.length_b   1.000
_cell.length_c   1.000
_cell.angle_alpha   90.00
_cell.angle_beta   90.00
_cell.angle_gamma   90.00
#
_symmetry.space_group_name_H-M   'P 1'
#
loop_
_entity.id
_entity.type
_entity.pdbx_description
1 polymer ?
#
loop_
_entity_poly.entity_id
_entity_poly.type
_entity_poly.pdbx_seq_one_letter_code
_entity_poly.pdbx_strand_id
1 'polypeptide(L)' 'MTVVVQQVLYPIPDAMSALSMSRSVIYEQIRAGRLHTVKQGRRRYVTAAGIADYVALLEREASSHGDAA' A
#
# COMPACT_ATOMS: atom_id res chain seq x y z
N MET A 1 1.71 -22.47 -20.64
CA MET A 1 1.41 -21.87 -19.34
C MET A 1 1.44 -20.37 -19.45
N THR A 2 0.49 -19.76 -18.85
CA THR A 2 0.45 -18.31 -18.87
C THR A 2 1.14 -17.77 -17.63
N VAL A 3 2.10 -16.91 -17.86
CA VAL A 3 2.74 -16.22 -16.76
C VAL A 3 2.03 -14.90 -16.58
N VAL A 4 1.40 -14.75 -15.46
CA VAL A 4 0.79 -13.47 -15.13
C VAL A 4 1.86 -12.64 -14.50
N VAL A 5 2.30 -11.63 -15.23
CA VAL A 5 3.29 -10.71 -14.71
C VAL A 5 2.56 -9.70 -13.86
N GLN A 6 2.65 -9.88 -12.57
CA GLN A 6 2.06 -8.92 -11.66
C GLN A 6 3.08 -7.85 -11.35
N GLN A 7 2.58 -6.66 -11.19
CA GLN A 7 3.44 -5.55 -10.82
C GLN A 7 3.96 -5.80 -9.42
N VAL A 8 5.27 -5.76 -9.26
CA VAL A 8 5.88 -5.98 -7.95
C VAL A 8 6.29 -4.67 -7.29
N LEU A 9 6.52 -3.65 -8.09
CA LEU A 9 6.83 -2.31 -7.60
C LEU A 9 5.81 -1.35 -8.18
N TYR A 10 5.25 -0.54 -7.31
CA TYR A 10 4.24 0.44 -7.71
C TYR A 10 4.81 1.83 -7.47
N PRO A 11 5.01 2.62 -8.53
CA PRO A 11 5.30 4.04 -8.30
C PRO A 11 4.17 4.66 -7.48
N ILE A 12 4.45 5.76 -6.83
CA ILE A 12 3.45 6.38 -5.95
C ILE A 12 2.11 6.61 -6.66
N PRO A 13 2.07 7.14 -7.90
CA PRO A 13 0.77 7.31 -8.56
C PRO A 13 0.00 6.00 -8.74
N ASP A 14 0.73 4.91 -9.04
CA ASP A 14 0.08 3.61 -9.20
C ASP A 14 -0.43 3.09 -7.87
N ALA A 15 0.32 3.29 -6.80
CA ALA A 15 -0.13 2.89 -5.47
C ALA A 15 -1.36 3.68 -5.06
N MET A 16 -1.42 4.96 -5.40
CA MET A 16 -2.61 5.78 -5.14
C MET A 16 -3.84 5.17 -5.79
N SER A 17 -3.70 4.77 -7.06
CA SER A 17 -4.81 4.13 -7.77
C SER A 17 -5.17 2.80 -7.16
N ALA A 18 -4.17 1.99 -6.88
CA ALA A 18 -4.40 0.64 -6.35
C ALA A 18 -5.10 0.68 -5.00
N LEU A 19 -4.77 1.66 -4.18
CA LEU A 19 -5.33 1.79 -2.84
C LEU A 19 -6.46 2.79 -2.76
N SER A 20 -6.78 3.45 -3.86
CA SER A 20 -7.83 4.47 -3.92
C SER A 20 -7.59 5.57 -2.90
N MET A 21 -6.36 6.02 -2.80
CA MET A 21 -5.98 7.03 -1.82
C MET A 21 -5.36 8.23 -2.52
N SER A 22 -5.54 9.39 -1.93
CA SER A 22 -4.91 10.59 -2.42
C SER A 22 -3.43 10.58 -2.07
N ARG A 23 -2.67 11.45 -2.74
CA ARG A 23 -1.24 11.57 -2.48
C ARG A 23 -0.97 11.93 -1.02
N SER A 24 -1.74 12.86 -0.48
CA SER A 24 -1.56 13.29 0.90
C SER A 24 -1.73 12.13 1.87
N VAL A 25 -2.77 11.33 1.64
CA VAL A 25 -3.05 10.20 2.52
C VAL A 25 -1.95 9.16 2.41
N ILE A 26 -1.50 8.88 1.20
CA ILE A 26 -0.41 7.91 1.01
C ILE A 26 0.83 8.35 1.77
N TYR A 27 1.22 9.60 1.64
CA TYR A 27 2.43 10.07 2.32
C TYR A 27 2.27 10.08 3.84
N GLU A 28 1.05 10.33 4.33
CA GLU A 28 0.79 10.21 5.76
C GLU A 28 1.01 8.79 6.24
N GLN A 29 0.52 7.81 5.48
CA GLN A 29 0.69 6.41 5.86
C GLN A 29 2.15 5.98 5.81
N ILE A 30 2.88 6.49 4.83
CA ILE A 30 4.31 6.21 4.74
C ILE A 30 5.04 6.78 5.95
N ARG A 31 4.75 8.02 6.31
CA ARG A 31 5.40 8.65 7.46
C ARG A 31 5.05 7.97 8.77
N ALA A 32 3.83 7.46 8.86
CA ALA A 32 3.40 6.76 10.07
C ALA A 32 3.97 5.36 10.17
N GLY A 33 4.67 4.88 9.13
CA GLY A 33 5.24 3.55 9.14
C GLY A 33 4.23 2.45 8.84
N ARG A 34 3.05 2.82 8.39
CA ARG A 34 2.00 1.85 8.11
C ARG A 34 2.10 1.30 6.69
N LEU A 35 2.60 2.09 5.77
CA LEU A 35 2.79 1.69 4.38
C LEU A 35 4.27 1.70 4.09
N HIS A 36 4.82 0.52 3.82
CA HIS A 36 6.24 0.37 3.59
C HIS A 36 6.58 0.68 2.15
N THR A 37 7.67 1.39 1.98
CA THR A 37 8.15 1.75 0.65
C THR A 37 9.61 1.37 0.53
N VAL A 38 10.06 1.27 -0.70
CA VAL A 38 11.47 1.11 -0.99
C VAL A 38 11.90 2.28 -1.87
N LYS A 39 13.11 2.69 -1.69
CA LYS A 39 13.66 3.79 -2.45
C LYS A 39 14.74 3.27 -3.37
N GLN A 40 14.64 3.64 -4.63
CA GLN A 40 15.65 3.28 -5.60
C GLN A 40 16.07 4.53 -6.33
N GLY A 41 17.30 4.97 -6.08
CA GLY A 41 17.75 6.24 -6.61
C GLY A 41 16.89 7.35 -6.04
N ARG A 42 16.27 8.10 -6.93
CA ARG A 42 15.40 9.21 -6.54
C ARG A 42 13.95 8.82 -6.48
N ARG A 43 13.64 7.57 -6.79
CA ARG A 43 12.25 7.14 -6.88
C ARG A 43 11.88 6.32 -5.68
N ARG A 44 10.64 6.46 -5.30
CA ARG A 44 10.06 5.70 -4.20
C ARG A 44 8.98 4.81 -4.76
N TYR A 45 8.99 3.55 -4.32
CA TYR A 45 8.03 2.56 -4.78
C TYR A 45 7.38 1.90 -3.59
N VAL A 46 6.14 1.46 -3.79
CA VAL A 46 5.48 0.59 -2.83
C VAL A 46 5.54 -0.82 -3.41
N THR A 47 5.98 -1.77 -2.60
CA THR A 47 6.06 -3.15 -3.07
C THR A 47 4.69 -3.80 -3.02
N ALA A 48 4.50 -4.84 -3.84
CA ALA A 48 3.26 -5.61 -3.77
C ALA A 48 3.04 -6.18 -2.38
N ALA A 49 4.13 -6.66 -1.76
CA ALA A 49 4.05 -7.16 -0.39
C ALA A 49 3.65 -6.05 0.58
N GLY A 50 4.19 -4.86 0.38
CA GLY A 50 3.84 -3.72 1.22
C GLY A 50 2.37 -3.36 1.12
N ILE A 51 1.82 -3.41 -0.09
CA ILE A 51 0.40 -3.16 -0.29
C ILE A 51 -0.42 -4.24 0.43
N ALA A 52 -0.05 -5.50 0.27
CA ALA A 52 -0.77 -6.59 0.92
C ALA A 52 -0.73 -6.46 2.43
N ASP A 53 0.42 -6.12 2.99
CA ASP A 53 0.56 -5.93 4.43
C ASP A 53 -0.28 -4.77 4.92
N TYR A 54 -0.32 -3.69 4.14
CA TYR A 54 -1.11 -2.53 4.50
C TYR A 54 -2.60 -2.87 4.50
N VAL A 55 -3.06 -3.59 3.48
CA VAL A 55 -4.47 -4.00 3.42
C VAL A 55 -4.80 -4.92 4.59
N ALA A 56 -3.90 -5.84 4.92
CA ALA A 56 -4.11 -6.72 6.07
C ALA A 56 -4.20 -5.92 7.37
N LEU A 57 -3.38 -4.88 7.49
CA LEU A 57 -3.44 -4.01 8.65
C LEU A 57 -4.79 -3.30 8.74
N LEU A 58 -5.26 -2.77 7.61
CA LEU A 58 -6.56 -2.12 7.59
C LEU A 58 -7.68 -3.07 7.94
N GLU A 59 -7.59 -4.30 7.48
CA GLU A 59 -8.59 -5.31 7.79
C GLU A 59 -8.60 -5.62 9.28
N ARG A 60 -7.44 -5.71 9.89
CA ARG A 60 -7.36 -5.95 11.32
C ARG A 60 -7.93 -4.78 12.12
N GLU A 61 -7.64 -3.56 11.67
CA GLU A 61 -8.17 -2.37 12.34
C GLU A 61 -9.68 -2.29 12.19
N ALA A 62 -10.18 -2.60 11.01
CA ALA A 62 -11.62 -2.61 10.79
C ALA A 62 -12.29 -3.68 11.63
N SER A 63 -11.68 -4.83 11.75
CA SER A 63 -12.20 -5.90 12.58
C SER A 63 -12.26 -5.51 14.04
N SER A 64 -11.25 -4.79 14.50
CA SER A 64 -11.21 -4.33 15.89
C SER A 64 -12.30 -3.33 16.20
N HIS A 65 -12.65 -2.49 15.24
CA HIS A 65 -13.63 -1.44 15.43
C HIS A 65 -14.98 -1.79 14.85
N GLY A 66 -14.97 -2.57 13.76
CA GLY A 66 -16.16 -2.80 12.99
C GLY A 66 -17.15 -3.70 13.66
N ASP A 67 -16.69 -4.52 14.56
CA ASP A 67 -17.58 -5.43 15.25
C ASP A 67 -18.58 -4.68 16.10
N ALA A 68 -18.29 -3.45 16.40
CA ALA A 68 -19.22 -2.63 17.15
C ALA A 68 -20.50 -2.41 16.38
N ALA A 69 -20.45 -2.59 15.11
CA ALA A 69 -21.63 -2.38 14.30
C ALA A 69 -22.68 -3.43 14.56
#